data_7e86b8e613bd50aedcdf6bc737aee281
#
_entry.id   7e86b8e613bd50aedcdf6bc737aee281
#
_cell.length_a   1.000
_cell.length_b   1.000
_cell.length_c   1.000
_cell.angle_alpha   90.00
_cell.angle_beta   90.00
_cell.angle_gamma   90.00
#
_symmetry.space_group_name_H-M   'P 1'
#
loop_
_entity.id
_entity.type
_entity.pdbx_description
1 polymer ?
#
loop_
_entity_poly.entity_id
_entity_poly.type
_entity_poly.pdbx_seq_one_letter_code
_entity_poly.pdbx_strand_id
1 'polypeptide(L)'
;MKKRMKYICCLLLAASLTAGLLAGCGNDDAGTEEKNQDQQEEKGVGEEGDTQDAVRLNPDKPISITIWHYYNGAQQVAFDELVNEFNESVGKEKGIFVKGYSQGNVNDLEDTVMASLNEEVGAQEMPNIFSAYADAAYTVDSRGKLADISAYMTKEELDEYVDSYIEEGRIGEGNTLRIFPTAKSSEIFMMNKTDWDKFAEATDAALEDLATLEGVTETAQKYYEWTDSLTPDVPEDGKAFYGRDSVANLFVIGSKQLGKEIFQVENGRMSVMADKDIMKKIWDNFYVPFVKGYFTAYGKFRSDDVKIGEILAFTGSSTASMYFPDEVEQEDEVYPIDYVVLPAPSFAEGEDYIVQQGAGMVVTEGTKEEEYASVLFLKWFTESENNIRFSCASGYLPVKKEANSLAAVDKVVEEQSLEIPDKTYDVLDSLFGTLEKATPYTTKAFERGTEARKILEYNLADKAAEDRKAIQELIAQGQTLEEACAAYVSEESFTNWYDDFVTALQNTANKAE
;
A
#
# COMPACT_ATOMS: atom_id res chain seq x y z
N MET A 1 40.46 -27.18 -14.08
CA MET A 1 41.82 -26.67 -13.79
C MET A 1 41.63 -25.41 -12.94
N LYS A 2 41.68 -25.50 -11.68
CA LYS A 2 42.66 -25.15 -10.63
C LYS A 2 43.40 -23.83 -10.87
N LYS A 3 43.14 -22.85 -9.98
CA LYS A 3 44.05 -22.08 -9.10
C LYS A 3 43.23 -20.98 -8.43
N ARG A 4 42.95 -20.98 -7.25
CA ARG A 4 43.51 -20.87 -5.87
C ARG A 4 44.63 -19.83 -5.73
N MET A 5 44.39 -18.99 -4.72
CA MET A 5 45.38 -18.38 -3.79
C MET A 5 45.54 -16.85 -3.92
N LYS A 6 45.67 -16.01 -2.89
CA LYS A 6 45.92 -16.16 -1.43
C LYS A 6 45.62 -14.88 -0.69
N TYR A 7 45.29 -15.03 0.56
CA TYR A 7 45.32 -14.05 1.67
C TYR A 7 46.66 -13.29 1.80
N ILE A 8 46.64 -12.05 2.32
CA ILE A 8 47.61 -11.58 3.34
C ILE A 8 46.96 -10.56 4.22
N CYS A 9 46.97 -10.88 5.51
CA CYS A 9 46.79 -10.02 6.68
C CYS A 9 47.85 -8.95 6.79
N CYS A 10 47.50 -7.81 7.40
CA CYS A 10 48.42 -7.14 8.37
C CYS A 10 47.59 -6.41 9.43
N LEU A 11 47.73 -6.94 10.61
CA LEU A 11 47.42 -6.41 11.93
C LEU A 11 48.51 -5.45 12.38
N LEU A 12 48.22 -4.71 13.46
CA LEU A 12 49.12 -4.03 14.44
C LEU A 12 49.11 -2.50 14.29
N LEU A 13 49.01 -1.67 15.33
CA LEU A 13 49.12 -1.69 16.81
C LEU A 13 48.53 -0.36 17.29
N ALA A 14 47.69 -0.28 18.20
CA ALA A 14 47.72 -0.24 19.67
C ALA A 14 48.48 0.96 20.32
N ALA A 15 47.71 1.64 21.15
CA ALA A 15 48.00 2.19 22.47
C ALA A 15 48.85 3.47 22.60
N SER A 16 48.38 4.46 23.33
CA SER A 16 48.52 4.67 24.78
C SER A 16 48.07 6.09 25.15
N LEU A 17 47.23 6.25 26.16
CA LEU A 17 47.49 6.67 27.54
C LEU A 17 48.11 8.09 27.65
N THR A 18 47.64 9.07 28.43
CA THR A 18 47.25 9.15 29.84
C THR A 18 46.75 10.57 30.14
N ALA A 19 45.69 10.72 30.84
CA ALA A 19 45.53 11.23 32.21
C ALA A 19 46.15 12.61 32.55
N GLY A 20 45.32 13.49 33.06
CA GLY A 20 45.69 14.71 33.75
C GLY A 20 44.51 15.27 34.52
N LEU A 21 44.49 14.97 35.78
CA LEU A 21 43.58 15.39 36.83
C LEU A 21 43.89 16.81 37.36
N LEU A 22 42.89 17.33 38.10
CA LEU A 22 42.92 18.28 39.21
C LEU A 22 42.53 19.72 38.84
N ALA A 23 41.42 20.17 39.30
CA ALA A 23 40.95 20.56 40.64
C ALA A 23 41.26 22.04 40.95
N GLY A 24 40.25 22.74 41.38
CA GLY A 24 40.35 24.09 41.91
C GLY A 24 38.97 24.60 42.39
N CYS A 25 38.71 24.37 43.66
CA CYS A 25 37.61 24.92 44.44
C CYS A 25 37.76 26.41 44.75
N GLY A 26 36.65 27.02 45.16
CA GLY A 26 36.59 28.25 45.97
C GLY A 26 35.40 29.10 45.53
N ASN A 27 34.35 29.09 46.12
CA ASN A 27 33.74 29.43 47.42
C ASN A 27 33.46 30.92 47.58
N ASP A 28 32.19 31.15 47.96
CA ASP A 28 31.62 32.19 48.84
C ASP A 28 31.46 33.61 48.28
N ASP A 29 30.45 34.38 48.53
CA ASP A 29 29.41 34.40 49.56
C ASP A 29 28.36 35.49 49.22
N ALA A 30 27.15 35.26 49.69
CA ALA A 30 26.18 36.13 50.34
C ALA A 30 25.72 37.46 49.73
N GLY A 31 24.43 37.51 49.63
CA GLY A 31 23.63 38.51 50.42
C GLY A 31 22.94 39.60 49.68
N THR A 32 21.73 39.60 49.80
CA THR A 32 20.62 40.35 50.43
C THR A 32 19.63 41.02 49.47
N GLU A 33 18.40 40.61 49.64
CA GLU A 33 17.10 41.32 49.79
C GLU A 33 16.98 42.79 49.27
N GLU A 34 15.97 43.17 48.58
CA GLU A 34 14.60 43.48 49.00
C GLU A 34 13.75 44.13 47.88
N LYS A 35 12.48 43.72 47.92
CA LYS A 35 11.19 44.44 47.78
C LYS A 35 10.69 45.00 46.47
N ASN A 36 9.54 44.37 46.17
CA ASN A 36 8.18 44.88 45.82
C ASN A 36 8.05 46.24 45.12
N GLN A 37 7.34 46.18 44.00
CA GLN A 37 6.06 46.95 43.95
C GLN A 37 5.16 46.45 42.81
N ASP A 38 3.91 46.17 43.18
CA ASP A 38 2.76 45.96 42.35
C ASP A 38 2.58 47.06 41.29
N GLN A 39 2.18 46.65 40.09
CA GLN A 39 1.16 47.35 39.33
C GLN A 39 0.35 46.35 38.51
N GLN A 40 -0.94 46.26 38.89
CA GLN A 40 -2.02 45.76 38.08
C GLN A 40 -2.18 46.68 36.87
N GLU A 41 -2.31 46.09 35.68
CA GLU A 41 -3.17 46.68 34.64
C GLU A 41 -3.65 45.65 33.62
N GLU A 42 -4.93 45.57 33.54
CA GLU A 42 -5.85 45.34 32.44
C GLU A 42 -5.71 44.09 31.55
N LYS A 43 -6.77 43.31 31.69
CA LYS A 43 -7.24 42.32 30.75
C LYS A 43 -7.46 42.94 29.37
N GLY A 44 -6.52 42.67 28.45
CA GLY A 44 -6.74 42.69 27.01
C GLY A 44 -7.31 41.34 26.59
N VAL A 45 -8.42 41.35 25.88
CA VAL A 45 -9.03 40.22 25.20
C VAL A 45 -7.99 39.66 24.22
N GLY A 46 -7.50 38.43 24.47
CA GLY A 46 -6.51 37.78 23.64
C GLY A 46 -7.10 37.40 22.28
N GLU A 47 -6.47 37.89 21.27
CA GLU A 47 -6.42 37.24 19.95
C GLU A 47 -5.93 35.81 20.17
N GLU A 48 -6.59 34.82 19.54
CA GLU A 48 -6.10 33.45 19.42
C GLU A 48 -4.77 33.53 18.71
N GLY A 49 -3.69 33.47 19.48
CA GLY A 49 -2.34 33.54 18.99
C GLY A 49 -1.99 32.25 18.27
N ASP A 50 -1.57 32.43 17.04
CA ASP A 50 -0.76 31.56 16.24
C ASP A 50 0.38 30.94 17.11
N THR A 51 0.17 29.72 17.63
CA THR A 51 1.14 29.01 18.47
C THR A 51 2.14 28.22 17.63
N GLN A 52 2.53 28.75 16.49
CA GLN A 52 3.77 28.38 15.85
C GLN A 52 4.91 29.19 16.54
N ASP A 53 5.42 28.70 17.65
CA ASP A 53 6.79 29.00 18.05
C ASP A 53 7.67 28.54 16.88
N ALA A 54 7.98 29.47 15.98
CA ALA A 54 8.57 29.19 14.69
C ALA A 54 9.92 28.45 14.88
N VAL A 55 9.90 27.12 14.67
CA VAL A 55 11.11 26.32 14.61
C VAL A 55 12.04 26.97 13.57
N ARG A 56 13.22 27.37 13.98
CA ARG A 56 14.17 28.08 13.12
C ARG A 56 15.24 27.11 12.64
N LEU A 57 15.16 26.77 11.37
CA LEU A 57 16.24 26.05 10.69
C LEU A 57 17.39 27.00 10.34
N ASN A 58 18.61 26.46 10.22
CA ASN A 58 19.79 27.24 9.93
C ASN A 58 20.52 26.71 8.70
N PRO A 59 20.52 27.43 7.56
CA PRO A 59 21.22 27.02 6.34
C PRO A 59 22.72 26.76 6.52
N ASP A 60 23.35 27.43 7.48
CA ASP A 60 24.78 27.23 7.78
C ASP A 60 25.05 25.95 8.60
N LYS A 61 24.02 25.33 9.12
CA LYS A 61 24.06 24.05 9.85
C LYS A 61 22.89 23.16 9.39
N PRO A 62 22.97 22.60 8.20
CA PRO A 62 21.86 21.81 7.65
C PRO A 62 21.57 20.57 8.48
N ILE A 63 20.28 20.28 8.64
CA ILE A 63 19.77 19.06 9.26
C ILE A 63 19.70 17.97 8.20
N SER A 64 20.23 16.79 8.52
CA SER A 64 20.12 15.63 7.63
C SER A 64 18.89 14.81 7.99
N ILE A 65 17.99 14.61 7.04
CA ILE A 65 16.78 13.80 7.15
C ILE A 65 16.96 12.51 6.35
N THR A 66 16.80 11.38 7.02
CA THR A 66 16.89 10.06 6.42
C THR A 66 15.47 9.51 6.19
N ILE A 67 15.23 9.01 4.98
CA ILE A 67 13.93 8.41 4.59
C ILE A 67 14.14 6.95 4.20
N TRP A 68 13.35 6.04 4.78
CA TRP A 68 13.24 4.65 4.31
C TRP A 68 11.94 4.46 3.54
N HIS A 69 12.05 3.85 2.37
CA HIS A 69 10.92 3.58 1.50
C HIS A 69 11.06 2.23 0.79
N TYR A 70 9.99 1.78 0.15
CA TYR A 70 9.94 0.53 -0.62
C TYR A 70 9.89 0.76 -2.13
N TYR A 71 10.04 2.00 -2.59
CA TYR A 71 10.05 2.29 -4.02
C TYR A 71 11.22 1.60 -4.70
N ASN A 72 10.96 1.07 -5.89
CA ASN A 72 11.94 0.42 -6.75
C ASN A 72 11.69 0.77 -8.22
N GLY A 73 12.64 0.41 -9.12
CA GLY A 73 12.51 0.70 -10.55
C GLY A 73 12.24 2.19 -10.83
N ALA A 74 11.25 2.47 -11.69
CA ALA A 74 10.90 3.84 -12.09
C ALA A 74 10.40 4.69 -10.91
N GLN A 75 9.69 4.10 -9.95
CA GLN A 75 9.23 4.79 -8.74
C GLN A 75 10.41 5.33 -7.93
N GLN A 76 11.46 4.51 -7.76
CA GLN A 76 12.67 4.94 -7.04
C GLN A 76 13.39 6.06 -7.79
N VAL A 77 13.53 5.95 -9.12
CA VAL A 77 14.18 6.98 -9.92
C VAL A 77 13.46 8.32 -9.77
N ALA A 78 12.14 8.33 -9.91
CA ALA A 78 11.32 9.54 -9.76
C ALA A 78 11.41 10.14 -8.34
N PHE A 79 11.41 9.29 -7.32
CA PHE A 79 11.57 9.73 -5.94
C PHE A 79 12.95 10.35 -5.70
N ASP A 80 14.01 9.71 -6.16
CA ASP A 80 15.39 10.18 -6.01
C ASP A 80 15.61 11.51 -6.76
N GLU A 81 15.01 11.71 -7.93
CA GLU A 81 15.04 12.97 -8.67
C GLU A 81 14.38 14.09 -7.88
N LEU A 82 13.19 13.87 -7.32
CA LEU A 82 12.52 14.86 -6.47
C LEU A 82 13.30 15.17 -5.19
N VAL A 83 13.88 14.16 -4.56
CA VAL A 83 14.77 14.37 -3.38
C VAL A 83 15.98 15.25 -3.75
N ASN A 84 16.59 15.01 -4.90
CA ASN A 84 17.72 15.83 -5.36
C ASN A 84 17.27 17.27 -5.65
N GLU A 85 16.14 17.46 -6.29
CA GLU A 85 15.58 18.79 -6.59
C GLU A 85 15.25 19.55 -5.29
N PHE A 86 14.64 18.89 -4.31
CA PHE A 86 14.43 19.48 -2.99
C PHE A 86 15.75 19.95 -2.36
N ASN A 87 16.76 19.08 -2.39
CA ASN A 87 18.08 19.39 -1.80
C ASN A 87 18.78 20.57 -2.49
N GLU A 88 18.58 20.76 -3.78
CA GLU A 88 19.19 21.86 -4.55
C GLU A 88 18.39 23.17 -4.46
N SER A 89 17.12 23.11 -4.07
CA SER A 89 16.18 24.25 -3.99
C SER A 89 15.82 24.58 -2.53
N VAL A 90 14.62 24.21 -2.10
CA VAL A 90 14.06 24.51 -0.77
C VAL A 90 14.93 23.95 0.36
N GLY A 91 15.46 22.75 0.20
CA GLY A 91 16.34 22.13 1.18
C GLY A 91 17.59 22.96 1.44
N LYS A 92 18.23 23.43 0.37
CA LYS A 92 19.41 24.32 0.47
C LYS A 92 19.06 25.66 1.11
N GLU A 93 17.92 26.24 0.73
CA GLU A 93 17.48 27.54 1.28
C GLU A 93 17.17 27.44 2.78
N LYS A 94 16.54 26.36 3.22
CA LYS A 94 16.11 26.15 4.61
C LYS A 94 17.17 25.48 5.49
N GLY A 95 18.22 24.92 4.92
CA GLY A 95 19.22 24.14 5.68
C GLY A 95 18.71 22.73 5.99
N ILE A 96 18.11 22.06 5.03
CA ILE A 96 17.65 20.67 5.11
C ILE A 96 18.35 19.87 4.02
N PHE A 97 18.84 18.68 4.37
CA PHE A 97 19.41 17.74 3.42
C PHE A 97 18.76 16.36 3.57
N VAL A 98 18.02 15.92 2.57
CA VAL A 98 17.26 14.67 2.57
C VAL A 98 18.01 13.57 1.85
N LYS A 99 17.95 12.35 2.40
CA LYS A 99 18.47 11.12 1.80
C LYS A 99 17.40 10.03 1.84
N GLY A 100 17.01 9.52 0.67
CA GLY A 100 16.16 8.34 0.53
C GLY A 100 16.98 7.05 0.46
N TYR A 101 16.45 5.97 1.05
CA TYR A 101 17.01 4.63 0.99
C TYR A 101 15.88 3.62 0.76
N SER A 102 15.93 2.94 -0.38
CA SER A 102 15.04 1.82 -0.62
C SER A 102 15.44 0.63 0.27
N GLN A 103 14.46 0.09 0.98
CA GLN A 103 14.60 -1.12 1.80
C GLN A 103 14.10 -2.39 1.09
N GLY A 104 13.89 -2.31 -0.22
CA GLY A 104 13.38 -3.41 -1.02
C GLY A 104 11.87 -3.32 -1.25
N ASN A 105 11.11 -4.27 -0.76
CA ASN A 105 9.65 -4.25 -0.83
C ASN A 105 9.00 -3.85 0.51
N VAL A 106 7.67 -3.81 0.56
CA VAL A 106 6.92 -3.42 1.77
C VAL A 106 7.28 -4.30 2.98
N ASN A 107 7.35 -5.63 2.80
CA ASN A 107 7.67 -6.54 3.90
C ASN A 107 9.11 -6.35 4.40
N ASP A 108 10.07 -6.16 3.49
CA ASP A 108 11.47 -5.91 3.85
C ASP A 108 11.61 -4.60 4.64
N LEU A 109 10.85 -3.56 4.26
CA LEU A 109 10.81 -2.29 4.98
C LEU A 109 10.20 -2.46 6.37
N GLU A 110 9.05 -3.14 6.47
CA GLU A 110 8.40 -3.39 7.77
C GLU A 110 9.30 -4.20 8.71
N ASP A 111 9.94 -5.27 8.22
CA ASP A 111 10.89 -6.07 9.00
C ASP A 111 12.07 -5.22 9.49
N THR A 112 12.62 -4.33 8.63
CA THR A 112 13.71 -3.42 9.01
C THR A 112 13.27 -2.42 10.07
N VAL A 113 12.08 -1.84 9.93
CA VAL A 113 11.50 -0.91 10.92
C VAL A 113 11.27 -1.63 12.25
N MET A 114 10.70 -2.84 12.24
CA MET A 114 10.45 -3.61 13.45
C MET A 114 11.75 -4.03 14.15
N ALA A 115 12.79 -4.42 13.41
CA ALA A 115 14.10 -4.72 13.97
C ALA A 115 14.72 -3.49 14.66
N SER A 116 14.58 -2.30 14.05
CA SER A 116 15.03 -1.04 14.65
C SER A 116 14.22 -0.66 15.89
N LEU A 117 12.88 -0.82 15.82
CA LEU A 117 11.96 -0.54 16.93
C LEU A 117 12.26 -1.42 18.15
N ASN A 118 12.62 -2.68 17.93
CA ASN A 118 12.95 -3.66 18.96
C ASN A 118 14.42 -3.60 19.40
N GLU A 119 15.23 -2.68 18.86
CA GLU A 119 16.66 -2.55 19.17
C GLU A 119 17.44 -3.86 18.97
N GLU A 120 17.12 -4.62 17.93
CA GLU A 120 17.75 -5.90 17.64
C GLU A 120 19.24 -5.75 17.35
N VAL A 121 20.02 -6.78 17.69
CA VAL A 121 21.48 -6.74 17.49
C VAL A 121 21.81 -6.62 16.00
N GLY A 122 22.43 -5.51 15.62
CA GLY A 122 22.78 -5.20 14.23
C GLY A 122 21.70 -4.44 13.45
N ALA A 123 20.57 -4.13 14.06
CA ALA A 123 19.56 -3.26 13.46
C ALA A 123 20.13 -1.84 13.23
N GLN A 124 19.63 -1.19 12.19
CA GLN A 124 19.96 0.20 11.92
C GLN A 124 19.21 1.11 12.88
N GLU A 125 19.70 2.33 13.05
CA GLU A 125 18.98 3.38 13.77
C GLU A 125 17.73 3.79 12.99
N MET A 126 16.64 4.08 13.72
CA MET A 126 15.36 4.47 13.10
C MET A 126 15.56 5.73 12.23
N PRO A 127 15.02 5.79 11.00
CA PRO A 127 15.12 6.96 10.14
C PRO A 127 14.19 8.08 10.64
N ASN A 128 14.37 9.30 10.14
CA ASN A 128 13.47 10.41 10.46
C ASN A 128 12.08 10.25 9.80
N ILE A 129 12.05 9.61 8.63
CA ILE A 129 10.81 9.35 7.88
C ILE A 129 10.87 7.91 7.38
N PHE A 130 9.74 7.21 7.41
CA PHE A 130 9.60 5.95 6.66
C PHE A 130 8.20 5.76 6.10
N SER A 131 8.11 5.02 4.99
CA SER A 131 6.83 4.63 4.41
C SER A 131 6.17 3.56 5.27
N ALA A 132 4.89 3.73 5.58
CA ALA A 132 4.15 2.78 6.40
C ALA A 132 2.68 2.66 5.97
N TYR A 133 2.17 1.44 6.01
CA TYR A 133 0.74 1.20 6.07
C TYR A 133 0.21 1.45 7.48
N ALA A 134 -1.08 1.70 7.59
CA ALA A 134 -1.71 2.12 8.83
C ALA A 134 -1.47 1.15 10.01
N ASP A 135 -1.49 -0.16 9.77
CA ASP A 135 -1.28 -1.17 10.81
C ASP A 135 0.17 -1.21 11.32
N ALA A 136 1.14 -1.08 10.42
CA ALA A 136 2.56 -0.98 10.79
C ALA A 136 2.83 0.32 11.56
N ALA A 137 2.29 1.44 11.08
CA ALA A 137 2.39 2.73 11.76
C ALA A 137 1.76 2.70 13.15
N TYR A 138 0.59 2.04 13.31
CA TYR A 138 -0.06 1.87 14.60
C TYR A 138 0.86 1.14 15.61
N THR A 139 1.55 0.10 15.18
CA THR A 139 2.50 -0.64 16.01
C THR A 139 3.65 0.25 16.50
N VAL A 140 4.19 1.12 15.64
CA VAL A 140 5.27 2.05 16.02
C VAL A 140 4.74 3.17 16.92
N ASP A 141 3.54 3.70 16.63
CA ASP A 141 2.88 4.73 17.44
C ASP A 141 2.57 4.24 18.87
N SER A 142 2.13 2.98 19.02
CA SER A 142 1.87 2.38 20.34
C SER A 142 3.11 2.33 21.25
N ARG A 143 4.31 2.45 20.69
CA ARG A 143 5.59 2.57 21.42
C ARG A 143 6.02 4.03 21.61
N GLY A 144 5.19 5.02 21.23
CA GLY A 144 5.47 6.44 21.38
C GLY A 144 6.65 6.91 20.51
N LYS A 145 6.81 6.34 19.31
CA LYS A 145 7.94 6.64 18.41
C LYS A 145 7.57 7.50 17.21
N LEU A 146 6.30 7.93 17.08
CA LEU A 146 5.86 8.77 15.98
C LEU A 146 5.53 10.20 16.45
N ALA A 147 5.95 11.18 15.67
CA ALA A 147 5.64 12.59 15.87
C ALA A 147 4.19 12.89 15.45
N ASP A 148 3.61 13.95 16.04
CA ASP A 148 2.34 14.51 15.59
C ASP A 148 2.57 15.46 14.41
N ILE A 149 2.27 15.01 13.21
CA ILE A 149 2.46 15.78 11.98
C ILE A 149 1.56 17.02 11.98
N SER A 150 0.36 16.94 12.58
CA SER A 150 -0.56 18.07 12.63
C SER A 150 -0.05 19.27 13.45
N ALA A 151 0.94 19.05 14.33
CA ALA A 151 1.60 20.12 15.05
C ALA A 151 2.41 21.08 14.14
N TYR A 152 2.73 20.65 12.92
CA TYR A 152 3.52 21.39 11.94
C TYR A 152 2.72 21.80 10.70
N MET A 153 1.39 21.67 10.75
CA MET A 153 0.47 22.01 9.65
C MET A 153 -0.68 22.88 10.15
N THR A 154 -1.10 23.81 9.33
CA THR A 154 -2.35 24.54 9.61
C THR A 154 -3.56 23.72 9.18
N LYS A 155 -4.74 24.12 9.66
CA LYS A 155 -5.99 23.49 9.24
C LYS A 155 -6.22 23.68 7.73
N GLU A 156 -5.91 24.87 7.23
CA GLU A 156 -6.06 25.22 5.81
C GLU A 156 -5.18 24.33 4.93
N GLU A 157 -3.93 24.08 5.34
CA GLU A 157 -3.02 23.16 4.63
C GLU A 157 -3.56 21.71 4.63
N LEU A 158 -4.12 21.25 5.75
CA LEU A 158 -4.72 19.91 5.83
C LEU A 158 -5.98 19.79 4.96
N ASP A 159 -6.78 20.85 4.88
CA ASP A 159 -8.01 20.90 4.09
C ASP A 159 -7.75 20.82 2.55
N GLU A 160 -6.50 21.03 2.10
CA GLU A 160 -6.10 20.84 0.69
C GLU A 160 -6.06 19.36 0.27
N TYR A 161 -5.82 18.46 1.22
CA TYR A 161 -5.68 17.02 0.95
C TYR A 161 -7.05 16.34 0.84
N VAL A 162 -7.08 15.19 0.17
CA VAL A 162 -8.29 14.34 0.11
C VAL A 162 -8.64 13.89 1.51
N ASP A 163 -9.87 14.14 1.94
CA ASP A 163 -10.31 13.95 3.34
C ASP A 163 -10.08 12.51 3.83
N SER A 164 -10.42 11.51 3.00
CA SER A 164 -10.25 10.10 3.37
C SER A 164 -8.77 9.70 3.54
N TYR A 165 -7.85 10.38 2.85
CA TYR A 165 -6.42 10.14 2.98
C TYR A 165 -5.86 10.69 4.30
N ILE A 166 -6.35 11.86 4.72
CA ILE A 166 -6.02 12.44 6.03
C ILE A 166 -6.63 11.59 7.16
N GLU A 167 -7.89 11.15 7.00
CA GLU A 167 -8.56 10.33 8.03
C GLU A 167 -7.88 8.97 8.23
N GLU A 168 -7.36 8.33 7.19
CA GLU A 168 -6.54 7.12 7.33
C GLU A 168 -5.27 7.38 8.14
N GLY A 169 -4.68 8.56 8.00
CA GLY A 169 -3.47 8.96 8.71
C GLY A 169 -3.68 9.27 10.20
N ARG A 170 -4.94 9.41 10.63
CA ARG A 170 -5.29 9.68 12.03
C ARG A 170 -5.42 8.39 12.82
N ILE A 171 -4.39 8.07 13.58
CA ILE A 171 -4.31 6.84 14.36
C ILE A 171 -3.94 7.13 15.82
N GLY A 172 -4.01 6.09 16.67
CA GLY A 172 -3.61 6.17 18.07
C GLY A 172 -4.58 6.93 18.98
N GLU A 173 -4.11 7.25 20.17
CA GLU A 173 -4.89 8.03 21.14
C GLU A 173 -5.07 9.47 20.67
N GLY A 174 -6.30 9.99 20.80
CA GLY A 174 -6.62 11.38 20.41
C GLY A 174 -6.80 11.61 18.92
N ASN A 175 -6.81 10.55 18.09
CA ASN A 175 -7.01 10.64 16.64
C ASN A 175 -5.99 11.59 15.98
N THR A 176 -4.72 11.45 16.34
CA THR A 176 -3.61 12.31 15.94
C THR A 176 -3.13 11.95 14.53
N LEU A 177 -2.71 12.94 13.74
CA LEU A 177 -2.16 12.69 12.41
C LEU A 177 -0.74 12.14 12.50
N ARG A 178 -0.59 10.84 12.33
CA ARG A 178 0.68 10.10 12.37
C ARG A 178 1.20 9.70 11.02
N ILE A 179 0.30 9.49 10.04
CA ILE A 179 0.65 9.10 8.69
C ILE A 179 0.28 10.23 7.73
N PHE A 180 1.26 10.73 7.03
CA PHE A 180 1.06 11.75 6.01
C PHE A 180 0.84 11.08 4.65
N PRO A 181 -0.25 11.39 3.93
CA PRO A 181 -0.45 10.86 2.60
C PRO A 181 0.56 11.47 1.63
N THR A 182 1.30 10.64 0.92
CA THR A 182 2.29 11.10 -0.08
C THR A 182 1.98 10.62 -1.48
N ALA A 183 1.39 9.43 -1.59
CA ALA A 183 1.00 8.80 -2.84
C ALA A 183 -0.04 7.72 -2.53
N LYS A 184 -1.16 7.74 -3.20
CA LYS A 184 -2.25 6.79 -2.98
C LYS A 184 -2.52 5.97 -4.23
N SER A 185 -3.12 4.82 -4.06
CA SER A 185 -3.56 3.98 -5.17
C SER A 185 -4.94 3.39 -4.90
N SER A 186 -5.52 2.83 -5.93
CA SER A 186 -6.71 2.00 -5.83
C SER A 186 -6.50 0.73 -6.65
N GLU A 187 -7.51 -0.09 -6.75
CA GLU A 187 -7.48 -1.24 -7.64
C GLU A 187 -8.06 -0.89 -9.01
N ILE A 188 -7.49 -1.50 -10.03
CA ILE A 188 -7.94 -1.47 -11.42
C ILE A 188 -8.10 -2.88 -11.94
N PHE A 189 -8.85 -3.03 -13.02
CA PHE A 189 -8.89 -4.25 -13.81
C PHE A 189 -8.11 -4.04 -15.11
N MET A 190 -7.10 -4.86 -15.35
CA MET A 190 -6.33 -4.86 -16.60
C MET A 190 -6.46 -6.18 -17.32
N MET A 191 -6.47 -6.13 -18.64
CA MET A 191 -6.70 -7.31 -19.48
C MET A 191 -5.93 -7.25 -20.79
N ASN A 192 -5.44 -8.42 -21.24
CA ASN A 192 -4.96 -8.67 -22.59
C ASN A 192 -6.13 -8.57 -23.58
N LYS A 193 -6.21 -7.43 -24.25
CA LYS A 193 -7.28 -7.14 -25.20
C LYS A 193 -7.18 -7.98 -26.48
N THR A 194 -5.97 -8.33 -26.90
CA THR A 194 -5.75 -9.12 -28.12
C THR A 194 -6.41 -10.50 -28.03
N ASP A 195 -6.30 -11.18 -26.89
CA ASP A 195 -6.93 -12.49 -26.69
C ASP A 195 -8.38 -12.37 -26.25
N TRP A 196 -8.74 -11.29 -25.53
CA TRP A 196 -10.13 -10.96 -25.27
C TRP A 196 -10.96 -10.81 -26.55
N ASP A 197 -10.45 -10.10 -27.56
CA ASP A 197 -11.18 -9.87 -28.81
C ASP A 197 -11.48 -11.19 -29.54
N LYS A 198 -10.56 -12.17 -29.51
CA LYS A 198 -10.78 -13.51 -30.06
C LYS A 198 -11.89 -14.27 -29.33
N PHE A 199 -11.86 -14.18 -27.99
CA PHE A 199 -12.86 -14.81 -27.14
C PHE A 199 -14.24 -14.16 -27.31
N ALA A 200 -14.31 -12.82 -27.29
CA ALA A 200 -15.54 -12.07 -27.43
C ALA A 200 -16.21 -12.32 -28.80
N GLU A 201 -15.42 -12.38 -29.90
CA GLU A 201 -15.93 -12.73 -31.23
C GLU A 201 -16.55 -14.13 -31.27
N ALA A 202 -15.99 -15.07 -30.51
CA ALA A 202 -16.44 -16.46 -30.49
C ALA A 202 -17.65 -16.71 -29.58
N THR A 203 -17.89 -15.87 -28.56
CA THR A 203 -18.83 -16.18 -27.46
C THR A 203 -19.85 -15.08 -27.15
N ASP A 204 -19.84 -13.96 -27.86
CA ASP A 204 -20.66 -12.77 -27.59
C ASP A 204 -20.42 -12.18 -26.16
N ALA A 205 -19.24 -12.39 -25.56
CA ALA A 205 -18.87 -11.77 -24.31
C ALA A 205 -18.65 -10.26 -24.48
N ALA A 206 -19.10 -9.45 -23.51
CA ALA A 206 -19.02 -7.99 -23.57
C ALA A 206 -18.18 -7.42 -22.41
N LEU A 207 -17.50 -6.28 -22.64
CA LEU A 207 -16.71 -5.64 -21.57
C LEU A 207 -17.59 -5.19 -20.39
N GLU A 208 -18.84 -4.87 -20.65
CA GLU A 208 -19.83 -4.49 -19.65
C GLU A 208 -20.11 -5.60 -18.64
N ASP A 209 -19.96 -6.88 -19.03
CA ASP A 209 -20.10 -8.03 -18.14
C ASP A 209 -19.03 -8.03 -17.04
N LEU A 210 -17.89 -7.39 -17.28
CA LEU A 210 -16.76 -7.33 -16.35
C LEU A 210 -16.91 -6.24 -15.27
N ALA A 211 -17.99 -5.48 -15.26
CA ALA A 211 -18.21 -4.43 -14.27
C ALA A 211 -18.50 -4.98 -12.86
N THR A 212 -18.92 -6.24 -12.75
CA THR A 212 -19.25 -6.88 -11.48
C THR A 212 -18.43 -8.15 -11.25
N LEU A 213 -18.21 -8.52 -9.97
CA LEU A 213 -17.52 -9.75 -9.60
C LEU A 213 -18.28 -11.00 -10.07
N GLU A 214 -19.63 -10.94 -10.01
CA GLU A 214 -20.49 -11.98 -10.53
C GLU A 214 -20.33 -12.13 -12.05
N GLY A 215 -20.30 -11.00 -12.78
CA GLY A 215 -20.09 -11.01 -14.21
C GLY A 215 -18.70 -11.47 -14.63
N VAL A 216 -17.64 -11.11 -13.86
CA VAL A 216 -16.29 -11.68 -14.06
C VAL A 216 -16.30 -13.20 -13.85
N THR A 217 -17.01 -13.70 -12.83
CA THR A 217 -17.12 -15.14 -12.56
C THR A 217 -17.82 -15.88 -13.71
N GLU A 218 -18.94 -15.33 -14.21
CA GLU A 218 -19.67 -15.90 -15.34
C GLU A 218 -18.86 -15.87 -16.65
N THR A 219 -18.16 -14.75 -16.88
CA THR A 219 -17.27 -14.60 -18.05
C THR A 219 -16.09 -15.57 -17.99
N ALA A 220 -15.52 -15.78 -16.81
CA ALA A 220 -14.43 -16.72 -16.62
C ALA A 220 -14.85 -18.18 -16.85
N GLN A 221 -16.07 -18.53 -16.46
CA GLN A 221 -16.64 -19.83 -16.82
C GLN A 221 -16.77 -19.99 -18.34
N LYS A 222 -17.35 -19.00 -19.04
CA LYS A 222 -17.48 -19.03 -20.51
C LYS A 222 -16.11 -19.13 -21.19
N TYR A 223 -15.11 -18.43 -20.66
CA TYR A 223 -13.74 -18.49 -21.20
C TYR A 223 -13.12 -19.89 -21.02
N TYR A 224 -13.27 -20.48 -19.84
CA TYR A 224 -12.81 -21.85 -19.57
C TYR A 224 -13.47 -22.85 -20.52
N GLU A 225 -14.81 -22.82 -20.64
CA GLU A 225 -15.58 -23.70 -21.53
C GLU A 225 -15.20 -23.50 -23.00
N TRP A 226 -14.97 -22.26 -23.43
CA TRP A 226 -14.54 -21.97 -24.79
C TRP A 226 -13.14 -22.51 -25.07
N THR A 227 -12.18 -22.27 -24.18
CA THR A 227 -10.80 -22.78 -24.38
C THR A 227 -10.73 -24.28 -24.31
N ASP A 228 -11.46 -24.96 -23.42
CA ASP A 228 -11.60 -26.41 -23.36
C ASP A 228 -12.15 -26.98 -24.69
N SER A 229 -13.10 -26.30 -25.31
CA SER A 229 -13.66 -26.70 -26.60
C SER A 229 -12.67 -26.68 -27.76
N LEU A 230 -11.56 -25.94 -27.63
CA LEU A 230 -10.51 -25.85 -28.65
C LEU A 230 -9.58 -27.07 -28.64
N THR A 231 -9.58 -27.85 -27.56
CA THR A 231 -8.76 -29.05 -27.35
C THR A 231 -9.62 -30.29 -27.05
N PRO A 232 -10.55 -30.69 -27.95
CA PRO A 232 -11.57 -31.70 -27.67
C PRO A 232 -11.04 -33.10 -27.34
N ASP A 233 -9.76 -33.35 -27.61
CA ASP A 233 -9.08 -34.61 -27.28
C ASP A 233 -8.52 -34.62 -25.82
N VAL A 234 -8.53 -33.48 -25.13
CA VAL A 234 -8.05 -33.32 -23.75
C VAL A 234 -9.14 -32.59 -22.93
N PRO A 235 -10.13 -33.32 -22.43
CA PRO A 235 -11.24 -32.70 -21.71
C PRO A 235 -10.79 -32.10 -20.37
N GLU A 236 -11.47 -31.05 -19.93
CA GLU A 236 -11.27 -30.35 -18.66
C GLU A 236 -9.90 -29.63 -18.58
N ASP A 237 -9.34 -29.20 -19.74
CA ASP A 237 -8.09 -28.45 -19.83
C ASP A 237 -8.29 -26.96 -20.15
N GLY A 238 -9.50 -26.43 -19.94
CA GLY A 238 -9.83 -25.03 -20.11
C GLY A 238 -8.89 -24.09 -19.32
N LYS A 239 -8.61 -22.93 -19.91
CA LYS A 239 -7.71 -21.93 -19.33
C LYS A 239 -8.43 -21.01 -18.34
N ALA A 240 -7.68 -20.55 -17.35
CA ALA A 240 -8.17 -19.53 -16.43
C ALA A 240 -8.27 -18.16 -17.14
N PHE A 241 -9.29 -17.41 -16.79
CA PHE A 241 -9.53 -16.07 -17.31
C PHE A 241 -8.89 -14.99 -16.43
N TYR A 242 -8.99 -15.15 -15.11
CA TYR A 242 -8.78 -14.05 -14.18
C TYR A 242 -7.97 -14.45 -12.94
N GLY A 243 -7.29 -13.45 -12.38
CA GLY A 243 -6.64 -13.52 -11.08
C GLY A 243 -6.73 -12.21 -10.30
N ARG A 244 -6.41 -12.25 -9.02
CA ARG A 244 -6.43 -11.09 -8.14
C ARG A 244 -5.15 -11.01 -7.33
N ASP A 245 -4.54 -9.80 -7.24
CA ASP A 245 -3.30 -9.61 -6.50
C ASP A 245 -3.52 -9.55 -4.98
N SER A 246 -4.60 -8.91 -4.50
CA SER A 246 -4.88 -8.81 -3.07
C SER A 246 -6.26 -9.37 -2.71
N VAL A 247 -6.25 -10.52 -2.04
CA VAL A 247 -7.48 -11.16 -1.52
C VAL A 247 -7.96 -10.45 -0.26
N ALA A 248 -7.06 -9.88 0.54
CA ALA A 248 -7.43 -9.07 1.69
C ALA A 248 -8.30 -7.87 1.30
N ASN A 249 -7.97 -7.21 0.19
CA ASN A 249 -8.78 -6.11 -0.32
C ASN A 249 -10.19 -6.58 -0.72
N LEU A 250 -10.32 -7.78 -1.31
CA LEU A 250 -11.65 -8.32 -1.64
C LEU A 250 -12.53 -8.48 -0.39
N PHE A 251 -11.96 -8.94 0.72
CA PHE A 251 -12.72 -9.05 1.97
C PHE A 251 -13.10 -7.67 2.53
N VAL A 252 -12.16 -6.73 2.53
CA VAL A 252 -12.38 -5.39 3.08
C VAL A 252 -13.38 -4.61 2.24
N ILE A 253 -13.11 -4.48 0.93
CA ILE A 253 -13.95 -3.66 0.05
C ILE A 253 -15.28 -4.34 -0.27
N GLY A 254 -15.28 -5.66 -0.48
CA GLY A 254 -16.50 -6.42 -0.76
C GLY A 254 -17.48 -6.40 0.41
N SER A 255 -16.97 -6.51 1.64
CA SER A 255 -17.82 -6.34 2.83
C SER A 255 -18.42 -4.94 2.89
N LYS A 256 -17.60 -3.91 2.62
CA LYS A 256 -18.06 -2.51 2.63
C LYS A 256 -19.10 -2.24 1.54
N GLN A 257 -18.87 -2.70 0.32
CA GLN A 257 -19.82 -2.61 -0.78
C GLN A 257 -21.16 -3.27 -0.45
N LEU A 258 -21.13 -4.39 0.28
CA LEU A 258 -22.34 -5.12 0.71
C LEU A 258 -22.92 -4.59 2.04
N GLY A 259 -22.57 -3.36 2.43
CA GLY A 259 -23.19 -2.60 3.52
C GLY A 259 -22.68 -2.92 4.92
N LYS A 260 -21.57 -3.67 5.06
CA LYS A 260 -20.96 -3.99 6.36
C LYS A 260 -19.45 -3.82 6.32
N GLU A 261 -18.86 -3.56 7.48
CA GLU A 261 -17.41 -3.61 7.66
C GLU A 261 -17.02 -4.98 8.20
N ILE A 262 -15.90 -5.54 7.72
CA ILE A 262 -15.42 -6.84 8.24
C ILE A 262 -14.86 -6.71 9.65
N PHE A 263 -14.36 -5.53 10.01
CA PHE A 263 -13.87 -5.19 11.35
C PHE A 263 -14.55 -3.91 11.85
N GLN A 264 -15.03 -3.95 13.09
CA GLN A 264 -15.37 -2.75 13.84
C GLN A 264 -14.19 -2.42 14.75
N VAL A 265 -13.67 -1.20 14.65
CA VAL A 265 -12.50 -0.76 15.41
C VAL A 265 -12.89 0.34 16.39
N GLU A 266 -12.71 0.06 17.68
CA GLU A 266 -12.95 1.02 18.77
C GLU A 266 -11.71 1.12 19.66
N ASN A 267 -11.16 2.31 19.82
CA ASN A 267 -9.96 2.57 20.63
C ASN A 267 -8.77 1.64 20.27
N GLY A 268 -8.54 1.43 18.97
CA GLY A 268 -7.45 0.59 18.47
C GLY A 268 -7.67 -0.93 18.63
N ARG A 269 -8.82 -1.37 19.12
CA ARG A 269 -9.18 -2.78 19.24
C ARG A 269 -10.22 -3.16 18.21
N MET A 270 -9.99 -4.27 17.53
CA MET A 270 -10.95 -4.79 16.56
C MET A 270 -11.96 -5.75 17.17
N SER A 271 -13.18 -5.70 16.63
CA SER A 271 -14.20 -6.74 16.74
C SER A 271 -14.46 -7.33 15.36
N VAL A 272 -14.49 -8.64 15.24
CA VAL A 272 -14.75 -9.34 13.98
C VAL A 272 -16.23 -9.28 13.64
N MET A 273 -16.57 -8.70 12.49
CA MET A 273 -17.93 -8.51 12.01
C MET A 273 -18.20 -9.28 10.71
N ALA A 274 -17.44 -10.33 10.44
CA ALA A 274 -17.55 -11.14 9.23
C ALA A 274 -18.96 -11.75 9.12
N ASP A 275 -19.78 -11.14 8.27
CA ASP A 275 -21.16 -11.58 8.03
C ASP A 275 -21.20 -12.82 7.14
N LYS A 276 -21.95 -13.86 7.55
CA LYS A 276 -21.93 -15.15 6.86
C LYS A 276 -22.45 -15.07 5.42
N ASP A 277 -23.46 -14.25 5.17
CA ASP A 277 -24.03 -14.12 3.82
C ASP A 277 -23.09 -13.36 2.88
N ILE A 278 -22.37 -12.35 3.41
CA ILE A 278 -21.33 -11.63 2.68
C ILE A 278 -20.14 -12.55 2.40
N MET A 279 -19.69 -13.31 3.40
CA MET A 279 -18.60 -14.27 3.21
C MET A 279 -18.99 -15.36 2.18
N LYS A 280 -20.28 -15.73 2.10
CA LYS A 280 -20.76 -16.64 1.07
C LYS A 280 -20.67 -16.03 -0.33
N LYS A 281 -21.01 -14.75 -0.50
CA LYS A 281 -20.84 -14.06 -1.79
C LYS A 281 -19.37 -13.99 -2.21
N ILE A 282 -18.45 -13.72 -1.26
CA ILE A 282 -17.00 -13.74 -1.52
C ILE A 282 -16.54 -15.15 -1.91
N TRP A 283 -16.99 -16.18 -1.18
CA TRP A 283 -16.70 -17.57 -1.49
C TRP A 283 -17.17 -17.95 -2.90
N ASP A 284 -18.39 -17.58 -3.27
CA ASP A 284 -18.98 -17.92 -4.57
C ASP A 284 -18.29 -17.21 -5.75
N ASN A 285 -17.71 -16.01 -5.51
CA ASN A 285 -17.09 -15.21 -6.56
C ASN A 285 -15.55 -15.17 -6.49
N PHE A 286 -14.95 -15.93 -5.58
CA PHE A 286 -13.49 -16.11 -5.54
C PHE A 286 -13.09 -17.58 -5.41
N TYR A 287 -13.51 -18.26 -4.32
CA TYR A 287 -13.10 -19.64 -4.09
C TYR A 287 -13.67 -20.60 -5.12
N VAL A 288 -14.98 -20.53 -5.37
CA VAL A 288 -15.66 -21.44 -6.31
C VAL A 288 -15.06 -21.34 -7.73
N PRO A 289 -14.92 -20.16 -8.34
CA PRO A 289 -14.28 -20.06 -9.66
C PRO A 289 -12.80 -20.46 -9.63
N PHE A 290 -12.09 -20.25 -8.52
CA PHE A 290 -10.68 -20.66 -8.40
C PHE A 290 -10.55 -22.18 -8.41
N VAL A 291 -11.29 -22.90 -7.58
CA VAL A 291 -11.21 -24.38 -7.54
C VAL A 291 -11.71 -25.04 -8.80
N LYS A 292 -12.61 -24.39 -9.55
CA LYS A 292 -13.04 -24.83 -10.88
C LYS A 292 -12.00 -24.53 -11.98
N GLY A 293 -10.97 -23.74 -11.70
CA GLY A 293 -9.93 -23.38 -12.67
C GLY A 293 -10.30 -22.21 -13.57
N TYR A 294 -11.38 -21.49 -13.27
CA TYR A 294 -11.76 -20.27 -13.98
C TYR A 294 -10.88 -19.09 -13.58
N PHE A 295 -10.41 -19.10 -12.30
CA PHE A 295 -9.43 -18.19 -11.74
C PHE A 295 -8.15 -18.94 -11.41
N THR A 296 -7.02 -18.21 -11.39
CA THR A 296 -5.75 -18.74 -10.91
C THR A 296 -4.83 -17.67 -10.35
N ALA A 297 -3.82 -18.11 -9.61
CA ALA A 297 -2.72 -17.31 -9.11
C ALA A 297 -1.46 -18.17 -9.15
N TYR A 298 -0.65 -18.01 -10.19
CA TYR A 298 0.50 -18.87 -10.45
C TYR A 298 1.80 -18.23 -9.96
N GLY A 299 2.13 -17.04 -10.46
CA GLY A 299 3.32 -16.29 -10.06
C GLY A 299 3.12 -15.46 -8.79
N LYS A 300 4.10 -14.63 -8.50
CA LYS A 300 4.02 -13.68 -7.39
C LYS A 300 3.01 -12.57 -7.66
N PHE A 301 2.97 -12.06 -8.87
CA PHE A 301 2.07 -11.01 -9.33
C PHE A 301 1.23 -11.49 -10.52
N ARG A 302 0.01 -10.99 -10.62
CA ARG A 302 -0.91 -11.36 -11.71
C ARG A 302 -0.44 -10.88 -13.08
N SER A 303 0.30 -9.77 -13.12
CA SER A 303 0.97 -9.32 -14.36
C SER A 303 1.97 -10.36 -14.91
N ASP A 304 2.64 -11.11 -14.03
CA ASP A 304 3.52 -12.22 -14.44
C ASP A 304 2.70 -13.35 -15.09
N ASP A 305 1.50 -13.63 -14.57
CA ASP A 305 0.61 -14.66 -15.09
C ASP A 305 0.01 -14.28 -16.46
N VAL A 306 -0.28 -12.98 -16.69
CA VAL A 306 -0.65 -12.48 -18.01
C VAL A 306 0.51 -12.64 -19.00
N LYS A 307 1.74 -12.34 -18.56
CA LYS A 307 2.94 -12.42 -19.40
C LYS A 307 3.17 -13.82 -19.95
N ILE A 308 2.88 -14.85 -19.17
CA ILE A 308 3.05 -16.25 -19.60
C ILE A 308 1.76 -16.86 -20.18
N GLY A 309 0.69 -16.08 -20.29
CA GLY A 309 -0.59 -16.51 -20.89
C GLY A 309 -1.40 -17.47 -20.03
N GLU A 310 -1.20 -17.46 -18.70
CA GLU A 310 -1.97 -18.27 -17.74
C GLU A 310 -3.33 -17.64 -17.40
N ILE A 311 -3.44 -16.30 -17.51
CA ILE A 311 -4.68 -15.55 -17.37
C ILE A 311 -4.77 -14.44 -18.43
N LEU A 312 -6.00 -14.01 -18.74
CA LEU A 312 -6.22 -12.84 -19.58
C LEU A 312 -6.24 -11.54 -18.78
N ALA A 313 -6.82 -11.58 -17.59
CA ALA A 313 -7.17 -10.39 -16.85
C ALA A 313 -6.84 -10.52 -15.35
N PHE A 314 -6.62 -9.39 -14.72
CA PHE A 314 -6.47 -9.36 -13.27
C PHE A 314 -7.00 -8.06 -12.65
N THR A 315 -7.33 -8.14 -11.36
CA THR A 315 -7.49 -6.97 -10.50
C THR A 315 -6.24 -6.80 -9.64
N GLY A 316 -5.64 -5.63 -9.69
CA GLY A 316 -4.46 -5.27 -8.91
C GLY A 316 -4.37 -3.77 -8.66
N SER A 317 -3.29 -3.35 -8.00
CA SER A 317 -3.01 -1.93 -7.77
C SER A 317 -2.88 -1.15 -9.08
N SER A 318 -3.26 0.12 -9.07
CA SER A 318 -2.99 1.05 -10.19
C SER A 318 -1.52 1.05 -10.61
N THR A 319 -0.60 0.86 -9.66
CA THR A 319 0.84 0.77 -9.93
C THR A 319 1.24 -0.50 -10.69
N ALA A 320 0.37 -1.51 -10.76
CA ALA A 320 0.62 -2.74 -11.53
C ALA A 320 0.61 -2.47 -13.04
N SER A 321 0.03 -1.36 -13.50
CA SER A 321 0.05 -0.95 -14.92
C SER A 321 1.46 -0.90 -15.50
N MET A 322 2.45 -0.50 -14.70
CA MET A 322 3.85 -0.41 -15.09
C MET A 322 4.48 -1.78 -15.41
N TYR A 323 3.88 -2.85 -14.92
CA TYR A 323 4.36 -4.24 -15.06
C TYR A 323 3.46 -5.05 -15.99
N PHE A 324 2.40 -4.46 -16.53
CA PHE A 324 1.55 -5.15 -17.51
C PHE A 324 2.37 -5.40 -18.79
N PRO A 325 2.44 -6.67 -19.28
CA PRO A 325 3.32 -7.02 -20.40
C PRO A 325 2.87 -6.39 -21.72
N ASP A 326 3.81 -6.19 -22.64
CA ASP A 326 3.56 -5.80 -24.03
C ASP A 326 3.44 -7.01 -24.97
N GLU A 327 3.80 -8.21 -24.48
CA GLU A 327 3.75 -9.46 -25.20
C GLU A 327 3.47 -10.63 -24.26
N VAL A 328 2.87 -11.68 -24.80
CA VAL A 328 2.74 -12.98 -24.11
C VAL A 328 3.89 -13.86 -24.55
N GLU A 329 4.58 -14.45 -23.57
CA GLU A 329 5.72 -15.34 -23.75
C GLU A 329 5.31 -16.77 -23.33
N GLN A 330 4.96 -17.63 -24.30
CA GLN A 330 4.72 -19.06 -24.09
C GLN A 330 5.89 -19.89 -24.61
N GLU A 331 5.99 -21.17 -24.22
CA GLU A 331 7.13 -22.02 -24.62
C GLU A 331 7.39 -22.06 -26.13
N ASP A 332 6.32 -22.10 -26.94
CA ASP A 332 6.41 -22.25 -28.40
C ASP A 332 6.06 -20.97 -29.17
N GLU A 333 5.57 -19.92 -28.53
CA GLU A 333 5.09 -18.71 -29.18
C GLU A 333 5.31 -17.46 -28.32
N VAL A 334 5.79 -16.38 -28.96
CA VAL A 334 5.82 -15.02 -28.38
C VAL A 334 5.05 -14.11 -29.31
N TYR A 335 4.08 -13.36 -28.78
CA TYR A 335 3.27 -12.47 -29.59
C TYR A 335 2.91 -11.18 -28.84
N PRO A 336 2.86 -10.02 -29.55
CA PRO A 336 2.51 -8.75 -28.96
C PRO A 336 1.01 -8.72 -28.58
N ILE A 337 0.69 -7.99 -27.53
CA ILE A 337 -0.69 -7.80 -27.06
C ILE A 337 -1.01 -6.34 -26.88
N ASP A 338 -2.25 -5.99 -27.17
CA ASP A 338 -2.90 -4.77 -26.73
C ASP A 338 -3.50 -4.98 -25.34
N TYR A 339 -3.77 -3.89 -24.64
CA TYR A 339 -4.37 -3.93 -23.30
C TYR A 339 -5.67 -3.12 -23.23
N VAL A 340 -6.46 -3.35 -22.21
CA VAL A 340 -7.53 -2.47 -21.77
C VAL A 340 -7.49 -2.30 -20.26
N VAL A 341 -7.76 -1.08 -19.80
CA VAL A 341 -7.93 -0.72 -18.39
C VAL A 341 -9.40 -0.44 -18.14
N LEU A 342 -9.95 -1.10 -17.12
CA LEU A 342 -11.32 -0.91 -16.66
C LEU A 342 -11.31 -0.59 -15.14
N PRO A 343 -12.37 0.01 -14.59
CA PRO A 343 -12.57 0.06 -13.16
C PRO A 343 -12.54 -1.36 -12.55
N ALA A 344 -12.01 -1.48 -11.34
CA ALA A 344 -12.07 -2.76 -10.62
C ALA A 344 -13.54 -3.18 -10.43
N PRO A 345 -13.88 -4.48 -10.65
CA PRO A 345 -15.26 -4.95 -10.52
C PRO A 345 -15.73 -4.84 -9.07
N SER A 346 -17.00 -4.44 -8.90
CA SER A 346 -17.70 -4.41 -7.62
C SER A 346 -18.74 -5.54 -7.53
N PHE A 347 -19.34 -5.78 -6.36
CA PHE A 347 -20.52 -6.64 -6.28
C PHE A 347 -21.72 -5.99 -6.97
N ALA A 348 -22.53 -6.77 -7.69
CA ALA A 348 -23.66 -6.27 -8.51
C ALA A 348 -24.68 -5.43 -7.70
N GLU A 349 -24.89 -5.75 -6.43
CA GLU A 349 -25.78 -5.01 -5.51
C GLU A 349 -24.96 -4.11 -4.54
N GLY A 350 -23.68 -3.88 -4.84
CA GLY A 350 -22.76 -3.17 -3.96
C GLY A 350 -22.96 -1.65 -3.97
N GLU A 351 -22.68 -1.02 -2.85
CA GLU A 351 -22.54 0.44 -2.74
C GLU A 351 -21.23 0.89 -3.43
N ASP A 352 -21.20 2.14 -3.87
CA ASP A 352 -20.07 2.74 -4.62
C ASP A 352 -18.85 3.01 -3.71
N TYR A 353 -18.15 1.96 -3.32
CA TYR A 353 -16.87 2.00 -2.62
C TYR A 353 -15.77 1.38 -3.45
N ILE A 354 -14.58 2.01 -3.41
CA ILE A 354 -13.35 1.49 -4.02
C ILE A 354 -12.24 1.36 -2.98
N VAL A 355 -11.26 0.53 -3.28
CA VAL A 355 -10.10 0.34 -2.40
C VAL A 355 -9.32 1.65 -2.26
N GLN A 356 -9.04 2.06 -1.02
CA GLN A 356 -8.00 3.04 -0.69
C GLN A 356 -6.77 2.29 -0.21
N GLN A 357 -5.67 2.44 -0.92
CA GLN A 357 -4.39 1.83 -0.57
C GLN A 357 -3.22 2.75 -0.94
N GLY A 358 -2.01 2.26 -0.76
CA GLY A 358 -0.77 3.04 -0.85
C GLY A 358 -0.35 3.52 0.54
N ALA A 359 0.87 3.16 0.93
CA ALA A 359 1.45 3.61 2.19
C ALA A 359 1.59 5.14 2.19
N GLY A 360 1.35 5.73 3.34
CA GLY A 360 1.79 7.09 3.60
C GLY A 360 3.21 7.12 4.16
N MET A 361 3.66 8.28 4.60
CA MET A 361 4.93 8.42 5.32
C MET A 361 4.68 8.90 6.74
N VAL A 362 5.38 8.30 7.69
CA VAL A 362 5.37 8.68 9.09
C VAL A 362 6.66 9.43 9.43
N VAL A 363 6.58 10.34 10.40
CA VAL A 363 7.73 11.04 10.95
C VAL A 363 8.03 10.45 12.33
N THR A 364 9.26 10.01 12.57
CA THR A 364 9.67 9.51 13.88
C THR A 364 9.85 10.65 14.88
N GLU A 365 9.60 10.37 16.16
CA GLU A 365 9.86 11.31 17.24
C GLU A 365 11.36 11.67 17.27
N GLY A 366 11.65 12.97 17.29
CA GLY A 366 13.00 13.52 17.27
C GLY A 366 13.08 14.91 17.91
N THR A 367 14.06 15.69 17.51
CA THR A 367 14.06 17.11 17.86
C THR A 367 12.99 17.84 17.06
N LYS A 368 12.48 18.95 17.59
CA LYS A 368 11.46 19.76 16.89
C LYS A 368 11.93 20.25 15.51
N GLU A 369 13.22 20.50 15.39
CA GLU A 369 13.85 20.87 14.14
C GLU A 369 13.85 19.72 13.12
N GLU A 370 14.13 18.48 13.54
CA GLU A 370 14.09 17.30 12.67
C GLU A 370 12.66 16.97 12.24
N GLU A 371 11.70 17.01 13.17
CA GLU A 371 10.29 16.78 12.86
C GLU A 371 9.76 17.83 11.88
N TYR A 372 10.05 19.12 12.14
CA TYR A 372 9.64 20.20 11.25
C TYR A 372 10.29 20.10 9.87
N ALA A 373 11.60 19.81 9.81
CA ALA A 373 12.30 19.62 8.54
C ALA A 373 11.73 18.43 7.74
N SER A 374 11.36 17.35 8.44
CA SER A 374 10.69 16.18 7.84
C SER A 374 9.33 16.54 7.24
N VAL A 375 8.51 17.27 7.99
CA VAL A 375 7.19 17.71 7.50
C VAL A 375 7.31 18.71 6.35
N LEU A 376 8.31 19.61 6.36
CA LEU A 376 8.57 20.51 5.23
C LEU A 376 8.89 19.75 3.94
N PHE A 377 9.70 18.68 4.01
CA PHE A 377 9.95 17.84 2.84
C PHE A 377 8.67 17.16 2.35
N LEU A 378 7.87 16.60 3.27
CA LEU A 378 6.61 15.93 2.90
C LEU A 378 5.61 16.90 2.25
N LYS A 379 5.50 18.12 2.76
CA LYS A 379 4.66 19.18 2.17
C LYS A 379 5.14 19.54 0.76
N TRP A 380 6.45 19.74 0.58
CA TRP A 380 7.03 20.05 -0.72
C TRP A 380 6.85 18.88 -1.72
N PHE A 381 7.06 17.64 -1.29
CA PHE A 381 6.86 16.46 -2.13
C PHE A 381 5.40 16.32 -2.60
N THR A 382 4.46 16.78 -1.78
CA THR A 382 3.02 16.74 -2.09
C THR A 382 2.46 18.05 -2.65
N GLU A 383 3.29 19.03 -2.98
CA GLU A 383 2.86 20.13 -3.85
C GLU A 383 2.36 19.54 -5.17
N SER A 384 1.25 20.08 -5.69
CA SER A 384 0.50 19.46 -6.80
C SER A 384 1.37 19.10 -7.99
N GLU A 385 2.31 19.97 -8.37
CA GLU A 385 3.24 19.75 -9.47
C GLU A 385 4.18 18.57 -9.20
N ASN A 386 4.85 18.55 -8.05
CA ASN A 386 5.78 17.49 -7.68
C ASN A 386 5.08 16.13 -7.52
N ASN A 387 3.89 16.16 -6.90
CA ASN A 387 3.12 14.95 -6.66
C ASN A 387 2.56 14.35 -7.96
N ILE A 388 2.11 15.18 -8.91
CA ILE A 388 1.71 14.73 -10.24
C ILE A 388 2.90 14.13 -11.02
N ARG A 389 4.08 14.74 -10.96
CA ARG A 389 5.31 14.18 -11.56
C ARG A 389 5.59 12.78 -11.03
N PHE A 390 5.51 12.61 -9.72
CA PHE A 390 5.66 11.28 -9.11
C PHE A 390 4.55 10.32 -9.55
N SER A 391 3.30 10.79 -9.65
CA SER A 391 2.16 10.00 -10.11
C SER A 391 2.35 9.50 -11.55
N CYS A 392 2.78 10.36 -12.46
CA CYS A 392 3.06 10.01 -13.86
C CYS A 392 4.12 8.92 -14.01
N ALA A 393 5.11 8.90 -13.13
CA ALA A 393 6.20 7.92 -13.14
C ALA A 393 5.89 6.64 -12.37
N SER A 394 4.85 6.61 -11.55
CA SER A 394 4.62 5.54 -10.56
C SER A 394 3.26 4.84 -10.65
N GLY A 395 2.29 5.44 -11.34
CA GLY A 395 0.90 4.96 -11.35
C GLY A 395 0.15 5.19 -10.03
N TYR A 396 0.72 5.95 -9.09
CA TYR A 396 0.02 6.40 -7.89
C TYR A 396 -0.89 7.59 -8.20
N LEU A 397 -1.90 7.81 -7.35
CA LEU A 397 -2.75 8.99 -7.35
C LEU A 397 -2.10 10.11 -6.54
N PRO A 398 -2.20 11.38 -7.00
CA PRO A 398 -1.85 12.54 -6.20
C PRO A 398 -2.74 12.64 -4.96
N VAL A 399 -2.28 13.34 -3.93
CA VAL A 399 -2.95 13.36 -2.63
C VAL A 399 -3.70 14.65 -2.32
N LYS A 400 -3.43 15.74 -3.03
CA LYS A 400 -4.21 16.98 -2.91
C LYS A 400 -5.43 16.96 -3.82
N LYS A 401 -6.55 17.54 -3.35
CA LYS A 401 -7.82 17.63 -4.09
C LYS A 401 -7.67 18.24 -5.47
N GLU A 402 -6.91 19.34 -5.57
CA GLU A 402 -6.71 20.05 -6.84
C GLU A 402 -5.87 19.27 -7.85
N ALA A 403 -5.00 18.36 -7.39
CA ALA A 403 -4.15 17.52 -8.23
C ALA A 403 -4.85 16.23 -8.70
N ASN A 404 -5.98 15.88 -8.09
CA ASN A 404 -6.69 14.62 -8.31
C ASN A 404 -7.68 14.72 -9.48
N SER A 405 -7.18 15.11 -10.64
CA SER A 405 -7.96 15.17 -11.89
C SER A 405 -7.05 15.02 -13.11
N LEU A 406 -7.59 14.45 -14.19
CA LEU A 406 -6.85 14.31 -15.44
C LEU A 406 -6.42 15.68 -16.01
N ALA A 407 -7.27 16.70 -15.88
CA ALA A 407 -6.94 18.07 -16.31
C ALA A 407 -5.73 18.67 -15.57
N ALA A 408 -5.54 18.34 -14.29
CA ALA A 408 -4.36 18.77 -13.54
C ALA A 408 -3.10 18.01 -14.01
N VAL A 409 -3.23 16.72 -14.31
CA VAL A 409 -2.16 15.90 -14.88
C VAL A 409 -1.75 16.44 -16.25
N ASP A 410 -2.69 16.64 -17.17
CA ASP A 410 -2.44 17.16 -18.52
C ASP A 410 -1.70 18.49 -18.48
N LYS A 411 -2.14 19.40 -17.58
CA LYS A 411 -1.50 20.69 -17.41
C LYS A 411 -0.01 20.56 -17.02
N VAL A 412 0.31 19.73 -16.03
CA VAL A 412 1.70 19.55 -15.57
C VAL A 412 2.53 18.84 -16.65
N VAL A 413 1.96 17.85 -17.33
CA VAL A 413 2.61 17.14 -18.46
C VAL A 413 2.98 18.11 -19.56
N GLU A 414 2.06 19.02 -19.95
CA GLU A 414 2.29 20.03 -20.99
C GLU A 414 3.34 21.08 -20.54
N GLU A 415 3.17 21.65 -19.34
CA GLU A 415 4.03 22.71 -18.81
C GLU A 415 5.48 22.26 -18.62
N GLN A 416 5.68 21.00 -18.23
CA GLN A 416 7.00 20.43 -17.96
C GLN A 416 7.55 19.54 -19.08
N SER A 417 6.75 19.33 -20.15
CA SER A 417 7.10 18.45 -21.26
C SER A 417 7.47 17.03 -20.77
N LEU A 418 6.67 16.48 -19.86
CA LEU A 418 6.87 15.13 -19.32
C LEU A 418 6.41 14.09 -20.33
N GLU A 419 7.10 12.95 -20.33
CA GLU A 419 6.62 11.75 -21.00
C GLU A 419 5.91 10.87 -19.96
N ILE A 420 4.64 10.57 -20.19
CA ILE A 420 3.87 9.63 -19.39
C ILE A 420 3.59 8.36 -20.21
N PRO A 421 3.86 7.15 -19.72
CA PRO A 421 3.50 5.93 -20.41
C PRO A 421 1.99 5.83 -20.63
N ASP A 422 1.55 5.43 -21.83
CA ASP A 422 0.13 5.31 -22.18
C ASP A 422 -0.65 4.49 -21.13
N LYS A 423 -0.10 3.37 -20.68
CA LYS A 423 -0.73 2.53 -19.63
C LYS A 423 -0.96 3.29 -18.32
N THR A 424 -0.01 4.13 -17.92
CA THR A 424 -0.14 4.94 -16.69
C THR A 424 -1.20 6.01 -16.89
N TYR A 425 -1.23 6.65 -18.06
CA TYR A 425 -2.24 7.66 -18.37
C TYR A 425 -3.65 7.08 -18.35
N ASP A 426 -3.87 5.94 -19.02
CA ASP A 426 -5.17 5.25 -19.07
C ASP A 426 -5.64 4.79 -17.69
N VAL A 427 -4.70 4.39 -16.83
CA VAL A 427 -5.01 4.04 -15.44
C VAL A 427 -5.43 5.26 -14.63
N LEU A 428 -4.74 6.39 -14.77
CA LEU A 428 -5.11 7.63 -14.08
C LEU A 428 -6.49 8.12 -14.56
N ASP A 429 -6.77 8.08 -15.88
CA ASP A 429 -8.08 8.44 -16.44
C ASP A 429 -9.19 7.55 -15.86
N SER A 430 -9.02 6.23 -15.88
CA SER A 430 -9.97 5.28 -15.32
C SER A 430 -10.24 5.52 -13.83
N LEU A 431 -9.18 5.80 -13.04
CA LEU A 431 -9.31 6.02 -11.61
C LEU A 431 -9.95 7.36 -11.28
N PHE A 432 -9.59 8.45 -11.96
CA PHE A 432 -10.26 9.74 -11.74
C PHE A 432 -11.75 9.66 -12.07
N GLY A 433 -12.10 9.02 -13.19
CA GLY A 433 -13.51 8.77 -13.54
C GLY A 433 -14.25 7.89 -12.51
N THR A 434 -13.53 7.00 -11.82
CA THR A 434 -14.09 6.16 -10.76
C THR A 434 -14.26 6.96 -9.46
N LEU A 435 -13.28 7.78 -9.09
CA LEU A 435 -13.30 8.63 -7.89
C LEU A 435 -14.41 9.70 -7.90
N GLU A 436 -14.90 10.08 -9.08
CA GLU A 436 -16.07 10.97 -9.20
C GLU A 436 -17.37 10.31 -8.69
N LYS A 437 -17.43 8.98 -8.66
CA LYS A 437 -18.65 8.19 -8.42
C LYS A 437 -18.57 7.35 -7.16
N ALA A 438 -17.37 6.94 -6.76
CA ALA A 438 -17.16 5.99 -5.67
C ALA A 438 -16.27 6.56 -4.59
N THR A 439 -16.52 6.16 -3.36
CA THR A 439 -15.79 6.60 -2.17
C THR A 439 -14.61 5.67 -1.88
N PRO A 440 -13.38 6.19 -1.80
CA PRO A 440 -12.24 5.40 -1.34
C PRO A 440 -12.42 4.92 0.10
N TYR A 441 -12.16 3.65 0.34
CA TYR A 441 -12.32 3.04 1.66
C TYR A 441 -11.16 2.11 2.01
N THR A 442 -10.76 2.17 3.26
CA THR A 442 -9.89 1.18 3.93
C THR A 442 -10.34 1.02 5.38
N THR A 443 -9.93 -0.05 6.04
CA THR A 443 -10.20 -0.24 7.48
C THR A 443 -9.36 0.72 8.32
N LYS A 444 -9.89 1.14 9.48
CA LYS A 444 -9.07 1.83 10.48
C LYS A 444 -7.95 0.92 10.98
N ALA A 445 -6.81 1.50 11.31
CA ALA A 445 -5.71 0.76 11.94
C ALA A 445 -6.09 0.29 13.35
N PHE A 446 -5.62 -0.88 13.71
CA PHE A 446 -5.86 -1.47 15.02
C PHE A 446 -4.69 -2.36 15.45
N GLU A 447 -4.66 -2.66 16.73
CA GLU A 447 -3.70 -3.58 17.31
C GLU A 447 -3.75 -4.94 16.59
N ARG A 448 -2.59 -5.42 16.07
CA ARG A 448 -2.45 -6.63 15.26
C ARG A 448 -3.16 -6.59 13.89
N GLY A 449 -3.37 -5.40 13.34
CA GLY A 449 -3.95 -5.24 12.02
C GLY A 449 -3.18 -5.99 10.94
N THR A 450 -1.84 -5.98 10.98
CA THR A 450 -0.99 -6.73 10.05
C THR A 450 -1.26 -8.25 10.11
N GLU A 451 -1.43 -8.83 11.31
CA GLU A 451 -1.73 -10.27 11.45
C GLU A 451 -3.14 -10.60 10.95
N ALA A 452 -4.14 -9.76 11.27
CA ALA A 452 -5.49 -9.93 10.74
C ALA A 452 -5.52 -9.81 9.22
N ARG A 453 -4.80 -8.85 8.64
CA ARG A 453 -4.68 -8.70 7.19
C ARG A 453 -4.05 -9.92 6.52
N LYS A 454 -3.04 -10.54 7.13
CA LYS A 454 -2.46 -11.80 6.62
C LYS A 454 -3.47 -12.95 6.60
N ILE A 455 -4.39 -13.00 7.57
CA ILE A 455 -5.49 -13.99 7.54
C ILE A 455 -6.43 -13.70 6.37
N LEU A 456 -6.82 -12.44 6.13
CA LEU A 456 -7.64 -12.07 4.98
C LEU A 456 -6.95 -12.41 3.66
N GLU A 457 -5.63 -12.23 3.57
CA GLU A 457 -4.86 -12.43 2.34
C GLU A 457 -4.71 -13.91 1.99
N TYR A 458 -4.33 -14.74 2.98
CA TYR A 458 -3.85 -16.09 2.69
C TYR A 458 -4.86 -17.19 3.01
N ASN A 459 -5.75 -17.03 4.00
CA ASN A 459 -6.59 -18.13 4.47
C ASN A 459 -7.46 -18.76 3.37
N LEU A 460 -8.21 -17.96 2.62
CA LEU A 460 -9.05 -18.45 1.52
C LEU A 460 -8.24 -18.78 0.27
N ALA A 461 -7.20 -17.97 -0.02
CA ALA A 461 -6.35 -18.16 -1.18
C ALA A 461 -5.56 -19.47 -1.11
N ASP A 462 -4.93 -19.76 0.02
CA ASP A 462 -4.18 -21.01 0.22
C ASP A 462 -5.11 -22.22 0.11
N LYS A 463 -6.28 -22.16 0.78
CA LYS A 463 -7.28 -23.22 0.66
C LYS A 463 -7.71 -23.43 -0.78
N ALA A 464 -7.98 -22.38 -1.54
CA ALA A 464 -8.38 -22.49 -2.94
C ALA A 464 -7.28 -23.14 -3.79
N ALA A 465 -6.02 -22.78 -3.58
CA ALA A 465 -4.89 -23.36 -4.29
C ALA A 465 -4.65 -24.84 -3.95
N GLU A 466 -4.75 -25.22 -2.67
CA GLU A 466 -4.63 -26.61 -2.23
C GLU A 466 -5.77 -27.47 -2.78
N ASP A 467 -7.01 -27.00 -2.68
CA ASP A 467 -8.17 -27.73 -3.14
C ASP A 467 -8.20 -27.84 -4.68
N ARG A 468 -7.80 -26.79 -5.41
CA ARG A 468 -7.64 -26.88 -6.88
C ARG A 468 -6.67 -27.97 -7.29
N LYS A 469 -5.55 -28.09 -6.61
CA LYS A 469 -4.56 -29.15 -6.87
C LYS A 469 -5.16 -30.55 -6.63
N ALA A 470 -5.89 -30.74 -5.55
CA ALA A 470 -6.56 -32.00 -5.26
C ALA A 470 -7.65 -32.32 -6.32
N ILE A 471 -8.39 -31.32 -6.78
CA ILE A 471 -9.39 -31.46 -7.87
C ILE A 471 -8.70 -31.86 -9.17
N GLN A 472 -7.57 -31.26 -9.53
CA GLN A 472 -6.80 -31.64 -10.72
C GLN A 472 -6.35 -33.12 -10.67
N GLU A 473 -5.99 -33.61 -9.49
CA GLU A 473 -5.65 -35.04 -9.31
C GLU A 473 -6.88 -35.95 -9.53
N LEU A 474 -8.10 -35.53 -9.14
CA LEU A 474 -9.33 -36.27 -9.39
C LEU A 474 -9.71 -36.26 -10.88
N ILE A 475 -9.55 -35.14 -11.56
CA ILE A 475 -9.74 -35.02 -13.01
C ILE A 475 -8.76 -35.96 -13.75
N ALA A 476 -7.49 -35.96 -13.36
CA ALA A 476 -6.48 -36.86 -13.93
C ALA A 476 -6.81 -38.36 -13.71
N GLN A 477 -7.66 -38.68 -12.72
CA GLN A 477 -8.20 -40.02 -12.47
C GLN A 477 -9.48 -40.32 -13.27
N GLY A 478 -9.96 -39.38 -14.08
CA GLY A 478 -11.09 -39.54 -14.99
C GLY A 478 -12.44 -39.05 -14.48
N GLN A 479 -12.45 -38.23 -13.40
CA GLN A 479 -13.67 -37.52 -12.99
C GLN A 479 -13.88 -36.29 -13.89
N THR A 480 -15.14 -35.91 -14.10
CA THR A 480 -15.47 -34.61 -14.69
C THR A 480 -15.17 -33.49 -13.69
N LEU A 481 -15.03 -32.24 -14.18
CA LEU A 481 -14.83 -31.08 -13.32
C LEU A 481 -15.96 -30.95 -12.28
N GLU A 482 -17.21 -31.19 -12.68
CA GLU A 482 -18.36 -31.13 -11.78
C GLU A 482 -18.27 -32.18 -10.65
N GLU A 483 -17.97 -33.43 -10.99
CA GLU A 483 -17.81 -34.52 -10.01
C GLU A 483 -16.65 -34.23 -9.05
N ALA A 484 -15.51 -33.79 -9.57
CA ALA A 484 -14.30 -33.50 -8.79
C ALA A 484 -14.50 -32.32 -7.83
N CYS A 485 -15.24 -31.29 -8.24
CA CYS A 485 -15.50 -30.10 -7.43
C CYS A 485 -16.62 -30.28 -6.39
N ALA A 486 -17.53 -31.25 -6.56
CA ALA A 486 -18.79 -31.33 -5.81
C ALA A 486 -18.63 -31.25 -4.28
N ALA A 487 -17.64 -31.93 -3.72
CA ALA A 487 -17.39 -31.91 -2.27
C ALA A 487 -16.83 -30.55 -1.81
N TYR A 488 -15.99 -29.93 -2.61
CA TYR A 488 -15.27 -28.70 -2.30
C TYR A 488 -16.17 -27.46 -2.30
N VAL A 489 -17.12 -27.40 -3.23
CA VAL A 489 -18.06 -26.26 -3.37
C VAL A 489 -19.36 -26.46 -2.58
N SER A 490 -19.45 -27.47 -1.72
CA SER A 490 -20.63 -27.77 -0.93
C SER A 490 -20.86 -26.73 0.17
N GLU A 491 -22.13 -26.62 0.61
CA GLU A 491 -22.51 -25.76 1.75
C GLU A 491 -21.78 -26.16 3.05
N GLU A 492 -21.49 -27.45 3.20
CA GLU A 492 -20.72 -27.97 4.34
C GLU A 492 -19.27 -27.46 4.28
N SER A 493 -18.62 -27.50 3.11
CA SER A 493 -17.25 -26.98 2.94
C SER A 493 -17.18 -25.48 3.21
N PHE A 494 -18.13 -24.70 2.72
CA PHE A 494 -18.25 -23.28 3.03
C PHE A 494 -18.41 -23.04 4.53
N THR A 495 -19.32 -23.75 5.18
CA THR A 495 -19.60 -23.53 6.60
C THR A 495 -18.39 -23.87 7.47
N ASN A 496 -17.69 -24.96 7.18
CA ASN A 496 -16.46 -25.34 7.90
C ASN A 496 -15.37 -24.27 7.72
N TRP A 497 -15.14 -23.83 6.49
CA TRP A 497 -14.18 -22.74 6.23
C TRP A 497 -14.57 -21.45 6.97
N TYR A 498 -15.84 -21.04 6.91
CA TYR A 498 -16.31 -19.82 7.56
C TYR A 498 -16.08 -19.85 9.08
N ASP A 499 -16.41 -20.97 9.73
CA ASP A 499 -16.23 -21.12 11.18
C ASP A 499 -14.74 -21.05 11.57
N ASP A 500 -13.86 -21.71 10.80
CA ASP A 500 -12.41 -21.68 11.00
C ASP A 500 -11.83 -20.28 10.74
N PHE A 501 -12.25 -19.61 9.68
CA PHE A 501 -11.84 -18.25 9.32
C PHE A 501 -12.20 -17.22 10.39
N VAL A 502 -13.45 -17.22 10.84
CA VAL A 502 -13.91 -16.34 11.93
C VAL A 502 -13.15 -16.63 13.23
N THR A 503 -12.92 -17.91 13.53
CA THR A 503 -12.15 -18.32 14.72
C THR A 503 -10.70 -17.83 14.65
N ALA A 504 -10.06 -17.88 13.48
CA ALA A 504 -8.70 -17.38 13.28
C ALA A 504 -8.62 -15.87 13.54
N LEU A 505 -9.56 -15.10 12.99
CA LEU A 505 -9.64 -13.64 13.20
C LEU A 505 -9.92 -13.31 14.68
N GLN A 506 -10.86 -14.01 15.33
CA GLN A 506 -11.17 -13.80 16.75
C GLN A 506 -9.99 -14.13 17.65
N ASN A 507 -9.24 -15.17 17.34
CA ASN A 507 -8.02 -15.52 18.07
C ASN A 507 -6.97 -14.41 17.98
N THR A 508 -6.85 -13.74 16.83
CA THR A 508 -5.96 -12.58 16.67
C THR A 508 -6.44 -11.41 17.51
N ALA A 509 -7.76 -11.15 17.53
CA ALA A 509 -8.35 -10.09 18.36
C ALA A 509 -8.18 -10.32 19.88
N ASN A 510 -8.17 -11.58 20.32
CA ASN A 510 -8.17 -11.96 21.72
C ASN A 510 -6.77 -12.30 22.29
N LYS A 511 -5.72 -12.32 21.48
CA LYS A 511 -4.35 -12.52 21.99
C LYS A 511 -4.00 -11.35 22.91
N ALA A 512 -3.75 -11.65 24.19
CA ALA A 512 -3.14 -10.69 25.10
C ALA A 512 -1.72 -10.35 24.65
N GLU A 513 -1.27 -9.13 24.94
CA GLU A 513 0.13 -8.69 24.71
C GLU A 513 1.15 -9.62 25.39
#